data_588097dc81f056c0b47629f4378ffa28
#
_entry.id   588097dc81f056c0b47629f4378ffa28
#
_cell.length_a   1.000
_cell.length_b   1.000
_cell.length_c   1.000
_cell.angle_alpha   90.00
_cell.angle_beta   90.00
_cell.angle_gamma   90.00
#
_symmetry.space_group_name_H-M   'P 1'
#
loop_
_entity.id
_entity.type
_entity.pdbx_description
1 polymer ?
#
loop_
_entity_poly.entity_id
_entity_poly.type
_entity_poly.pdbx_seq_one_letter_code
_entity_poly.pdbx_strand_id
1 'polypeptide(L)'
;MKVLLINGSPRREGNTYTALCEVARQLKVQGIESEIVWVGTRPVRGCIACGKCTQQGDNRCIFDDDVTNEVIGKMEQCDAIIVGSPVYWGQPSGQLLCLQQRMLYAGGAMFKDK
;
A
#
# COMPACT_ATOMS: atom_id res chain seq x y z
N MET A 1 15.30 -2.44 -10.06
CA MET A 1 13.92 -2.81 -9.66
C MET A 1 13.75 -2.51 -8.18
N LYS A 2 12.63 -1.92 -7.83
CA LYS A 2 12.27 -1.60 -6.46
C LYS A 2 10.87 -2.11 -6.15
N VAL A 3 10.70 -2.73 -4.97
CA VAL A 3 9.43 -3.33 -4.54
C VAL A 3 8.94 -2.62 -3.28
N LEU A 4 7.67 -2.23 -3.26
CA LEU A 4 7.02 -1.66 -2.09
C LEU A 4 6.32 -2.77 -1.31
N LEU A 5 6.67 -2.93 -0.04
CA LEU A 5 6.07 -3.92 0.86
C LEU A 5 5.13 -3.16 1.80
N ILE A 6 3.84 -3.49 1.79
CA ILE A 6 2.84 -2.81 2.60
C ILE A 6 2.47 -3.69 3.79
N ASN A 7 2.74 -3.20 5.00
CA ASN A 7 2.36 -3.87 6.24
C ASN A 7 1.00 -3.35 6.71
N GLY A 8 -0.03 -4.15 6.50
CA GLY A 8 -1.41 -3.83 6.86
C GLY A 8 -1.81 -4.28 8.27
N SER A 9 -0.86 -4.73 9.09
CA SER A 9 -1.16 -5.11 10.47
C SER A 9 -1.28 -3.88 11.37
N PRO A 10 -2.19 -3.87 12.35
CA PRO A 10 -2.21 -2.83 13.37
C PRO A 10 -0.98 -2.90 14.28
N ARG A 11 -0.29 -4.04 14.31
CA ARG A 11 0.98 -4.19 15.04
C ARG A 11 2.13 -3.90 14.10
N ARG A 12 2.92 -2.88 14.42
CA ARG A 12 4.02 -2.44 13.57
C ARG A 12 5.05 -3.54 13.33
N GLU A 13 5.41 -4.28 14.38
CA GLU A 13 6.47 -5.30 14.35
C GLU A 13 5.95 -6.67 14.79
N GLY A 14 4.77 -7.06 14.32
CA GLY A 14 4.19 -8.37 14.60
C GLY A 14 4.59 -9.41 13.55
N ASN A 15 3.78 -10.47 13.43
CA ASN A 15 4.05 -11.58 12.52
C ASN A 15 4.07 -11.16 11.06
N THR A 16 3.15 -10.26 10.66
CA THR A 16 3.13 -9.72 9.29
C THR A 16 4.44 -9.02 8.95
N TYR A 17 4.91 -8.17 9.85
CA TYR A 17 6.19 -7.48 9.69
C TYR A 17 7.35 -8.47 9.56
N THR A 18 7.39 -9.50 10.42
CA THR A 18 8.42 -10.53 10.36
C THR A 18 8.45 -11.23 9.00
N ALA A 19 7.28 -11.57 8.48
CA ALA A 19 7.17 -12.19 7.16
C ALA A 19 7.66 -11.23 6.05
N LEU A 20 7.26 -9.96 6.11
CA LEU A 20 7.70 -8.97 5.13
C LEU A 20 9.21 -8.70 5.21
N CYS A 21 9.80 -8.72 6.40
CA CYS A 21 11.24 -8.62 6.56
C CYS A 21 11.97 -9.77 5.88
N GLU A 22 11.45 -10.97 5.96
CA GLU A 22 12.03 -12.13 5.27
C GLU A 22 11.92 -11.97 3.76
N VAL A 23 10.78 -11.49 3.27
CA VAL A 23 10.62 -11.17 1.84
C VAL A 23 11.64 -10.12 1.40
N ALA A 24 11.80 -9.05 2.17
CA ALA A 24 12.77 -8.00 1.89
C ALA A 24 14.20 -8.53 1.84
N ARG A 25 14.54 -9.44 2.77
CA ARG A 25 15.85 -10.09 2.81
C ARG A 25 16.11 -10.91 1.55
N GLN A 26 15.13 -11.68 1.12
CA GLN A 26 15.24 -12.49 -0.10
C GLN A 26 15.34 -11.63 -1.36
N LEU A 27 14.60 -10.54 -1.41
CA LEU A 27 14.70 -9.58 -2.52
C LEU A 27 16.11 -8.98 -2.59
N LYS A 28 16.68 -8.62 -1.45
CA LYS A 28 18.04 -8.07 -1.38
C LYS A 28 19.08 -9.06 -1.89
N VAL A 29 18.93 -10.35 -1.56
CA VAL A 29 19.81 -11.42 -2.07
C VAL A 29 19.79 -11.46 -3.60
N GLN A 30 18.65 -11.14 -4.22
CA GLN A 30 18.49 -11.10 -5.67
C GLN A 30 18.85 -9.74 -6.28
N GLY A 31 19.40 -8.81 -5.49
CA GLY A 31 19.77 -7.48 -5.96
C GLY A 31 18.58 -6.55 -6.16
N ILE A 32 17.45 -6.82 -5.54
CA ILE A 32 16.22 -6.03 -5.67
C ILE A 32 16.04 -5.17 -4.41
N GLU A 33 15.90 -3.86 -4.59
CA GLU A 33 15.60 -2.93 -3.49
C GLU A 33 14.16 -3.08 -3.05
N SER A 34 13.92 -2.87 -1.76
CA SER A 34 12.56 -2.86 -1.21
C SER A 34 12.43 -1.86 -0.08
N GLU A 35 11.19 -1.44 0.16
CA GLU A 35 10.85 -0.56 1.28
C GLU A 35 9.58 -1.11 1.92
N ILE A 36 9.57 -1.19 3.26
CA ILE A 36 8.37 -1.57 4.01
C ILE A 36 7.68 -0.29 4.48
N VAL A 37 6.40 -0.14 4.15
CA VAL A 37 5.55 0.94 4.67
C VAL A 37 4.49 0.34 5.58
N TRP A 38 4.31 0.95 6.74
CA TRP A 38 3.30 0.53 7.72
C TRP A 38 2.05 1.40 7.59
N VAL A 39 0.88 0.75 7.43
CA VAL A 39 -0.40 1.45 7.30
C VAL A 39 -0.76 2.24 8.56
N GLY A 40 -0.32 1.74 9.72
CA GLY A 40 -0.55 2.41 10.98
C GLY A 40 -1.86 2.00 11.67
N THR A 41 -2.19 2.72 12.72
CA THR A 41 -3.40 2.50 13.50
C THR A 41 -4.39 3.67 13.40
N ARG A 42 -4.05 4.73 12.69
CA ARG A 42 -4.95 5.85 12.45
C ARG A 42 -6.05 5.44 11.47
N PRO A 43 -7.23 6.05 11.55
CA PRO A 43 -8.29 5.75 10.60
C PRO A 43 -7.86 6.00 9.16
N VAL A 44 -8.20 5.06 8.29
CA VAL A 44 -8.06 5.19 6.83
C VAL A 44 -9.45 5.03 6.26
N ARG A 45 -9.92 6.06 5.54
CA ARG A 45 -11.26 5.99 4.95
C ARG A 45 -11.26 5.17 3.67
N GLY A 46 -12.40 4.50 3.42
CA GLY A 46 -12.63 3.82 2.16
C GLY A 46 -12.91 4.81 1.02
N CYS A 47 -12.86 4.33 -0.21
CA CYS A 47 -13.21 5.14 -1.38
C CYS A 47 -14.72 5.41 -1.40
N ILE A 48 -15.09 6.67 -1.59
CA ILE A 48 -16.51 7.10 -1.69
C ILE A 48 -16.94 7.32 -3.14
N ALA A 49 -16.13 6.93 -4.10
CA ALA A 49 -16.43 7.01 -5.54
C ALA A 49 -16.79 8.42 -6.02
N CYS A 50 -16.14 9.44 -5.47
CA CYS A 50 -16.41 10.84 -5.85
C CYS A 50 -15.88 11.20 -7.25
N GLY A 51 -14.98 10.40 -7.82
CA GLY A 51 -14.44 10.61 -9.16
C GLY A 51 -13.43 11.75 -9.30
N LYS A 52 -13.09 12.43 -8.21
CA LYS A 52 -12.22 13.61 -8.29
C LYS A 52 -10.78 13.28 -8.65
N CYS A 53 -10.27 12.11 -8.27
CA CYS A 53 -8.93 11.66 -8.67
C CYS A 53 -8.83 11.51 -10.19
N THR A 54 -9.89 11.01 -10.83
CA THR A 54 -9.96 10.91 -12.30
C THR A 54 -10.03 12.27 -12.94
N GLN A 55 -10.84 13.19 -12.37
CA GLN A 55 -10.98 14.55 -12.89
C GLN A 55 -9.68 15.34 -12.81
N GLN A 56 -8.97 15.23 -11.70
CA GLN A 56 -7.69 15.92 -11.50
C GLN A 56 -6.56 15.31 -12.32
N GLY A 57 -6.59 13.98 -12.54
CA GLY A 57 -5.60 13.28 -13.34
C GLY A 57 -4.19 13.26 -12.74
N ASP A 58 -4.05 13.51 -11.44
CA ASP A 58 -2.75 13.58 -10.76
C ASP A 58 -2.37 12.27 -10.05
N ASN A 59 -3.17 11.21 -10.19
CA ASN A 59 -3.00 9.92 -9.52
C ASN A 59 -3.00 10.04 -8.00
N ARG A 60 -3.76 11.01 -7.46
CA ARG A 60 -3.89 11.23 -6.01
C ARG A 60 -5.36 11.26 -5.61
N CYS A 61 -5.63 10.81 -4.39
CA CYS A 61 -6.94 11.00 -3.78
C CYS A 61 -7.09 12.43 -3.29
N ILE A 62 -8.30 13.00 -3.43
CA ILE A 62 -8.56 14.35 -2.92
C ILE A 62 -8.52 14.41 -1.39
N PHE A 63 -8.81 13.28 -0.72
CA PHE A 63 -8.73 13.19 0.73
C PHE A 63 -7.30 12.86 1.13
N ASP A 64 -6.66 13.79 1.82
CA ASP A 64 -5.24 13.70 2.17
C ASP A 64 -5.03 13.76 3.71
N ASP A 65 -5.99 13.24 4.46
CA ASP A 65 -5.95 13.21 5.93
C ASP A 65 -5.47 11.86 6.50
N ASP A 66 -4.90 11.01 5.65
CA ASP A 66 -4.38 9.70 6.05
C ASP A 66 -3.17 9.30 5.20
N VAL A 67 -2.74 8.04 5.31
CA VAL A 67 -1.53 7.51 4.69
C VAL A 67 -1.64 7.30 3.17
N THR A 68 -2.84 7.40 2.59
CA THR A 68 -3.08 6.93 1.22
C THR A 68 -2.20 7.63 0.17
N ASN A 69 -2.17 8.97 0.16
CA ASN A 69 -1.39 9.69 -0.85
C ASN A 69 0.11 9.53 -0.65
N GLU A 70 0.57 9.35 0.59
CA GLU A 70 1.95 9.00 0.86
C GLU A 70 2.31 7.66 0.23
N VAL A 71 1.45 6.65 0.39
CA VAL A 71 1.66 5.33 -0.22
C VAL A 71 1.64 5.42 -1.74
N ILE A 72 0.70 6.18 -2.31
CA ILE A 72 0.65 6.37 -3.77
C ILE A 72 1.95 7.00 -4.28
N GLY A 73 2.50 7.99 -3.57
CA GLY A 73 3.77 8.59 -3.92
C GLY A 73 4.93 7.59 -3.92
N LYS A 74 4.93 6.66 -2.96
CA LYS A 74 5.91 5.57 -2.93
C LYS A 74 5.69 4.57 -4.07
N MET A 75 4.44 4.31 -4.45
CA MET A 75 4.11 3.44 -5.57
C MET A 75 4.71 3.95 -6.89
N GLU A 76 4.74 5.25 -7.10
CA GLU A 76 5.33 5.84 -8.30
C GLU A 76 6.81 5.45 -8.48
N GLN A 77 7.51 5.27 -7.37
CA GLN A 77 8.93 4.95 -7.35
C GLN A 77 9.21 3.44 -7.45
N CYS A 78 8.17 2.61 -7.49
CA CYS A 78 8.30 1.16 -7.39
C CYS A 78 7.80 0.46 -8.64
N ASP A 79 8.35 -0.74 -8.88
CA ASP A 79 7.99 -1.59 -10.02
C ASP A 79 6.96 -2.64 -9.63
N ALA A 80 6.85 -2.96 -8.34
CA ALA A 80 5.92 -3.96 -7.82
C ALA A 80 5.50 -3.64 -6.40
N ILE A 81 4.38 -4.23 -5.98
CA ILE A 81 3.83 -4.09 -4.63
C ILE A 81 3.59 -5.48 -4.07
N ILE A 82 3.98 -5.69 -2.81
CA ILE A 82 3.65 -6.87 -2.03
C ILE A 82 2.91 -6.42 -0.79
N VAL A 83 1.77 -7.03 -0.52
CA VAL A 83 0.90 -6.64 0.58
C VAL A 83 0.85 -7.75 1.62
N GLY A 84 1.13 -7.40 2.88
CA GLY A 84 1.00 -8.31 4.01
C GLY A 84 -0.10 -7.86 4.95
N SER A 85 -0.87 -8.82 5.47
CA SER A 85 -1.97 -8.53 6.39
C SER A 85 -2.23 -9.71 7.33
N PRO A 86 -2.62 -9.44 8.60
CA PRO A 86 -3.27 -10.47 9.38
C PRO A 86 -4.65 -10.78 8.78
N VAL A 87 -5.20 -11.92 9.17
CA VAL A 87 -6.54 -12.33 8.71
C VAL A 87 -7.55 -12.08 9.82
N TYR A 88 -8.55 -11.26 9.53
CA TYR A 88 -9.69 -10.99 10.41
C TYR A 88 -10.96 -11.50 9.74
N TRP A 89 -11.54 -12.56 10.30
CA TRP A 89 -12.78 -13.15 9.77
C TRP A 89 -12.68 -13.47 8.26
N GLY A 90 -11.54 -14.08 7.86
CA GLY A 90 -11.34 -14.48 6.47
C GLY A 90 -10.95 -13.34 5.52
N GLN A 91 -10.64 -12.16 6.05
CA GLN A 91 -10.34 -10.98 5.22
C GLN A 91 -9.08 -10.25 5.71
N PRO A 92 -8.45 -9.44 4.86
CA PRO A 92 -7.41 -8.52 5.31
C PRO A 92 -7.93 -7.52 6.34
N SER A 93 -7.01 -6.84 7.02
CA SER A 93 -7.41 -5.79 7.97
C SER A 93 -8.25 -4.71 7.27
N GLY A 94 -9.21 -4.13 7.99
CA GLY A 94 -10.09 -3.10 7.43
C GLY A 94 -9.33 -1.88 6.93
N GLN A 95 -8.32 -1.44 7.67
CA GLN A 95 -7.48 -0.30 7.25
C GLN A 95 -6.76 -0.58 5.95
N LEU A 96 -6.22 -1.80 5.78
CA LEU A 96 -5.57 -2.19 4.55
C LEU A 96 -6.54 -2.21 3.38
N LEU A 97 -7.75 -2.75 3.58
CA LEU A 97 -8.79 -2.75 2.53
C LEU A 97 -9.12 -1.32 2.08
N CYS A 98 -9.31 -0.41 3.04
CA CYS A 98 -9.59 0.99 2.72
C CYS A 98 -8.43 1.63 1.95
N LEU A 99 -7.21 1.38 2.37
CA LEU A 99 -6.02 1.86 1.65
C LEU A 99 -5.98 1.30 0.22
N GLN A 100 -6.17 -0.01 0.06
CA GLN A 100 -6.12 -0.66 -1.25
C GLN A 100 -7.16 -0.08 -2.21
N GLN A 101 -8.38 0.16 -1.75
CA GLN A 101 -9.42 0.76 -2.58
C GLN A 101 -8.97 2.11 -3.15
N ARG A 102 -8.41 2.95 -2.32
CA ARG A 102 -8.04 4.31 -2.72
C ARG A 102 -6.72 4.36 -3.48
N MET A 103 -5.71 3.62 -3.04
CA MET A 103 -4.43 3.62 -3.73
C MET A 103 -4.53 3.02 -5.14
N LEU A 104 -5.36 1.99 -5.33
CA LEU A 104 -5.53 1.37 -6.64
C LEU A 104 -6.50 2.16 -7.51
N TYR A 105 -7.54 2.76 -6.95
CA TYR A 105 -8.47 3.57 -7.74
C TYR A 105 -7.81 4.87 -8.22
N ALA A 106 -7.09 5.56 -7.36
CA ALA A 106 -6.43 6.82 -7.72
C ALA A 106 -5.11 6.61 -8.47
N GLY A 107 -4.31 5.63 -8.02
CA GLY A 107 -2.94 5.45 -8.51
C GLY A 107 -2.72 4.22 -9.39
N GLY A 108 -3.73 3.37 -9.56
CA GLY A 108 -3.56 2.08 -10.24
C GLY A 108 -3.14 2.19 -11.71
N ALA A 109 -3.50 3.27 -12.37
CA ALA A 109 -3.11 3.50 -13.77
C ALA A 109 -1.59 3.53 -13.96
N MET A 110 -0.84 3.89 -12.92
CA MET A 110 0.63 3.91 -12.95
C MET A 110 1.24 2.50 -13.10
N PHE A 111 0.46 1.46 -12.80
CA PHE A 111 0.92 0.07 -12.87
C PHE A 111 0.42 -0.67 -14.11
N LYS A 112 -0.24 0.02 -15.03
CA LYS A 112 -0.87 -0.62 -16.18
C LYS A 112 0.09 -1.48 -17.01
N ASP A 113 1.34 -1.07 -17.11
CA ASP A 113 2.35 -1.74 -17.92
C ASP A 113 3.53 -2.27 -17.09
N LYS A 114 3.30 -2.45 -15.79
CA LYS A 114 4.35 -2.95 -14.88
C LYS A 114 4.09 -4.39 -14.44
#